data_2eb58a7c8dbaaaaa9ce2602d868cdb45
#
_entry.id   2eb58a7c8dbaaaaa9ce2602d868cdb45
#
_cell.length_a   1.000
_cell.length_b   1.000
_cell.length_c   1.000
_cell.angle_alpha   90.00
_cell.angle_beta   90.00
_cell.angle_gamma   90.00
#
_symmetry.space_group_name_H-M   'P 1'
#
loop_
_entity.id
_entity.type
_entity.pdbx_description
1 polymer ?
#
loop_
_entity_poly.entity_id
_entity_poly.type
_entity_poly.pdbx_seq_one_letter_code
_entity_poly.pdbx_strand_id
1 'polypeptide(L)' 'MASKKVKIKDLAEEFGASPDAMFSLVVTLGIDAKSKAVSIEEAQADRVRRHVSKNGVP' A
#
# COMPACT_ATOMS: atom_id res chain seq x y z
N MET A 1 -5.43 -21.54 -2.67
CA MET A 1 -5.54 -20.44 -3.61
C MET A 1 -4.35 -19.51 -3.48
N ALA A 2 -3.77 -19.15 -4.60
CA ALA A 2 -2.63 -18.26 -4.57
C ALA A 2 -3.06 -16.86 -4.20
N SER A 3 -2.41 -16.26 -3.22
CA SER A 3 -2.64 -14.87 -2.87
C SER A 3 -1.94 -14.00 -3.88
N LYS A 4 -2.64 -13.03 -4.42
CA LYS A 4 -2.00 -12.01 -5.22
C LYS A 4 -1.27 -11.05 -4.31
N LYS A 5 -0.10 -10.61 -4.75
CA LYS A 5 0.64 -9.58 -4.03
C LYS A 5 0.70 -8.33 -4.86
N VAL A 6 0.63 -7.19 -4.21
CA VAL A 6 0.65 -5.89 -4.85
C VAL A 6 1.88 -5.15 -4.32
N LYS A 7 2.69 -4.63 -5.24
CA LYS A 7 3.87 -3.88 -4.84
C LYS A 7 3.44 -2.53 -4.28
N ILE A 8 4.12 -2.10 -3.22
CA ILE A 8 3.85 -0.79 -2.64
C ILE A 8 4.09 0.30 -3.69
N LYS A 9 5.11 0.14 -4.51
CA LYS A 9 5.39 1.05 -5.60
C LYS A 9 4.22 1.16 -6.57
N ASP A 10 3.60 0.04 -6.90
CA ASP A 10 2.46 0.04 -7.81
C ASP A 10 1.26 0.73 -7.20
N LEU A 11 1.03 0.52 -5.91
CA LEU A 11 -0.03 1.24 -5.21
C LEU A 11 0.21 2.74 -5.22
N ALA A 12 1.44 3.14 -5.01
CA ALA A 12 1.80 4.56 -5.04
C ALA A 12 1.49 5.17 -6.40
N GLU A 13 1.86 4.48 -7.48
CA GLU A 13 1.58 4.94 -8.83
C GLU A 13 0.08 5.02 -9.11
N GLU A 14 -0.67 4.07 -8.60
CA GLU A 14 -2.11 4.02 -8.77
C GLU A 14 -2.79 5.28 -8.23
N PHE A 15 -2.27 5.82 -7.13
CA PHE A 15 -2.82 7.01 -6.50
C PHE A 15 -2.03 8.29 -6.79
N GLY A 16 -0.97 8.19 -7.56
CA GLY A 16 -0.14 9.35 -7.84
C GLY A 16 0.70 9.81 -6.66
N ALA A 17 0.96 8.91 -5.71
CA ALA A 17 1.77 9.19 -4.53
C ALA A 17 3.19 8.70 -4.73
N SER A 18 4.11 9.15 -3.88
CA SER A 18 5.48 8.63 -3.91
C SER A 18 5.54 7.27 -3.20
N PRO A 19 6.46 6.39 -3.62
CA PRO A 19 6.63 5.11 -2.93
C PRO A 19 6.92 5.26 -1.44
N ASP A 20 7.68 6.28 -1.06
CA ASP A 20 7.99 6.55 0.34
C ASP A 20 6.75 6.90 1.14
N ALA A 21 5.90 7.75 0.59
CA ALA A 21 4.66 8.14 1.25
C ALA A 21 3.73 6.94 1.39
N MET A 22 3.63 6.12 0.37
CA MET A 22 2.80 4.93 0.41
C MET A 22 3.34 3.92 1.42
N PHE A 23 4.65 3.76 1.50
CA PHE A 23 5.26 2.88 2.48
C PHE A 23 4.93 3.35 3.91
N SER A 24 5.04 4.64 4.16
CA SER A 24 4.69 5.21 5.47
C SER A 24 3.25 4.91 5.83
N LEU A 25 2.34 5.05 4.87
CA LEU A 25 0.93 4.74 5.08
C LEU A 25 0.73 3.27 5.41
N VAL A 26 1.37 2.39 4.66
CA VAL A 26 1.28 0.95 4.88
C VAL A 26 1.72 0.60 6.30
N VAL A 27 2.82 1.15 6.75
CA VAL A 27 3.32 0.92 8.11
C VAL A 27 2.35 1.48 9.14
N THR A 28 1.82 2.66 8.89
CA THR A 28 0.86 3.31 9.78
C THR A 28 -0.40 2.47 9.97
N LEU A 29 -0.81 1.77 8.92
CA LEU A 29 -1.98 0.89 8.99
C LEU A 29 -1.69 -0.44 9.70
N GLY A 30 -0.48 -0.63 10.16
CA GLY A 30 -0.10 -1.86 10.85
C GLY A 30 0.20 -3.02 9.93
N ILE A 31 0.45 -2.74 8.67
CA ILE A 31 0.78 -3.76 7.68
C ILE A 31 2.28 -4.03 7.75
N ASP A 32 2.64 -5.30 7.82
CA ASP A 32 4.04 -5.69 7.91
C ASP A 32 4.72 -5.49 6.56
N ALA A 33 5.58 -4.51 6.47
CA ALA A 33 6.35 -4.22 5.27
C ALA A 33 7.75 -3.78 5.67
N LYS A 34 8.75 -4.35 5.02
CA LYS A 34 10.14 -4.10 5.38
C LYS A 34 10.73 -2.91 4.63
N SER A 35 10.23 -2.63 3.44
CA SER A 35 10.71 -1.52 2.64
C SER A 35 9.66 -1.14 1.60
N LYS A 36 9.87 0.01 0.96
CA LYS A 36 8.97 0.46 -0.11
C LYS A 36 9.04 -0.41 -1.36
N ALA A 37 10.02 -1.29 -1.45
CA ALA A 37 10.20 -2.18 -2.60
C ALA A 37 9.50 -3.53 -2.41
N VAL A 38 8.90 -3.79 -1.24
CA VAL A 38 8.25 -5.07 -1.00
C VAL A 38 6.81 -5.07 -1.51
N SER A 39 6.27 -6.28 -1.63
CA SER A 39 4.86 -6.46 -1.98
C SER A 39 4.08 -6.79 -0.72
N ILE A 40 2.82 -6.41 -0.72
CA ILE A 40 1.88 -6.77 0.34
C ILE A 40 0.75 -7.61 -0.25
N GLU A 41 0.04 -8.31 0.60
CA GLU A 41 -1.07 -9.13 0.12
C GLU A 41 -2.20 -8.26 -0.41
N GLU A 42 -2.97 -8.81 -1.32
CA GLU A 42 -4.07 -8.07 -1.93
C GLU A 42 -5.08 -7.58 -0.89
N ALA A 43 -5.34 -8.38 0.13
CA ALA A 43 -6.24 -7.97 1.20
C ALA A 43 -5.73 -6.73 1.92
N GLN A 44 -4.42 -6.65 2.12
CA GLN A 44 -3.81 -5.49 2.74
C GLN A 44 -3.77 -4.29 1.80
N ALA A 45 -3.55 -4.55 0.52
CA ALA A 45 -3.62 -3.50 -0.49
C ALA A 45 -5.02 -2.89 -0.54
N ASP A 46 -6.03 -3.72 -0.39
CA ASP A 46 -7.42 -3.25 -0.34
C ASP A 46 -7.66 -2.31 0.84
N ARG A 47 -7.06 -2.63 1.99
CA ARG A 47 -7.15 -1.74 3.16
C ARG A 47 -6.52 -0.39 2.88
N VAL A 48 -5.38 -0.39 2.20
CA VAL A 48 -4.70 0.85 1.80
C VAL A 48 -5.60 1.65 0.87
N ARG A 49 -6.19 1.00 -0.12
CA ARG A 49 -7.08 1.68 -1.06
C ARG A 49 -8.28 2.31 -0.37
N ARG A 50 -8.87 1.59 0.58
CA ARG A 50 -10.00 2.11 1.34
C ARG A 50 -9.60 3.31 2.19
N HIS A 51 -8.44 3.23 2.81
CA HIS A 51 -7.92 4.34 3.61
C HIS A 51 -7.71 5.58 2.76
N VAL A 52 -7.09 5.42 1.60
CA VAL A 52 -6.84 6.53 0.67
C VAL A 52 -8.16 7.11 0.15
N SER A 53 -9.11 6.25 -0.15
CA SER A 53 -10.43 6.69 -0.61
C SER A 53 -11.15 7.53 0.44
N LYS A 54 -10.97 7.19 1.71
CA LYS A 54 -11.64 7.87 2.81
C LYS A 54 -10.89 9.11 3.27
N ASN A 55 -9.57 9.06 3.32
CA ASN A 55 -8.74 10.09 3.93
C ASN A 55 -7.90 10.89 2.95
N GLY A 56 -7.87 10.47 1.70
CA GLY A 56 -7.06 11.12 0.68
C GLY A 56 -5.69 10.49 0.53
N VAL A 57 -4.99 10.92 -0.51
CA VAL A 57 -3.64 10.43 -0.83
C VAL A 57 -2.65 11.02 0.18
N PRO A 58 -1.72 10.19 0.68
CA PRO A 58 -0.71 10.66 1.62
C PRO A 58 0.28 11.65 1.02
#